data_6d0b7de3e70b0dd805dcde58af695e75
#
_entry.id   6d0b7de3e70b0dd805dcde58af695e75
#
_cell.length_a   1.000
_cell.length_b   1.000
_cell.length_c   1.000
_cell.angle_alpha   90.00
_cell.angle_beta   90.00
_cell.angle_gamma   90.00
#
_symmetry.space_group_name_H-M   'P 1'
#
loop_
_entity.id
_entity.type
_entity.pdbx_description
1 polymer ?
#
loop_
_entity_poly.entity_id
_entity_poly.type
_entity_poly.pdbx_seq_one_letter_code
_entity_poly.pdbx_strand_id
1 'polypeptide(L)'
;MRPLYEACRRMLKTRARRIPLIDMDDETGRETVVCVITQYRILKFIAVNNEHNTVLLKKPVRDIGLGTYSNLATARMTDTVLSAVHMMVKHNISCIPIVDKHGHVLNVFEAVDIIPCIKGGVYDDLDKTIGDALCKRPDDSPGIYSCSPDDRLDSIFETLRKSRVHRLIVVDDESKLIGIISLSDIIRYVLFAGEEEDGNSLD
;
A
#
# COMPACT_ATOMS: atom_id res chain seq x y z
N MET A 1 0.70 -2.54 -28.60
CA MET A 1 0.36 -1.71 -27.42
C MET A 1 0.13 -2.63 -26.23
N ARG A 2 0.67 -2.34 -25.05
CA ARG A 2 0.49 -3.16 -23.83
C ARG A 2 -0.43 -2.40 -22.86
N PRO A 3 -1.76 -2.52 -22.98
CA PRO A 3 -2.72 -1.65 -22.26
C PRO A 3 -2.56 -1.71 -20.73
N LEU A 4 -2.25 -2.90 -20.18
CA LEU A 4 -2.07 -3.08 -18.74
C LEU A 4 -0.79 -2.40 -18.24
N TYR A 5 0.30 -2.47 -19.00
CA TYR A 5 1.56 -1.80 -18.69
C TYR A 5 1.37 -0.28 -18.62
N GLU A 6 0.67 0.29 -19.61
CA GLU A 6 0.40 1.73 -19.63
C GLU A 6 -0.49 2.18 -18.46
N ALA A 7 -1.50 1.38 -18.10
CA ALA A 7 -2.33 1.63 -16.92
C ALA A 7 -1.49 1.64 -15.63
N CYS A 8 -0.59 0.68 -15.46
CA CYS A 8 0.32 0.61 -14.31
C CYS A 8 1.27 1.82 -14.27
N ARG A 9 1.89 2.17 -15.41
CA ARG A 9 2.77 3.33 -15.54
C ARG A 9 2.06 4.63 -15.15
N ARG A 10 0.82 4.82 -15.61
CA ARG A 10 -0.02 5.96 -15.23
C ARG A 10 -0.32 5.97 -13.74
N MET A 11 -0.69 4.82 -13.14
CA MET A 11 -0.92 4.71 -11.70
C MET A 11 0.31 5.14 -10.89
N LEU A 12 1.50 4.68 -11.28
CA LEU A 12 2.74 5.04 -10.59
C LEU A 12 3.08 6.52 -10.77
N LYS A 13 2.93 7.07 -11.98
CA LYS A 13 3.22 8.49 -12.28
C LYS A 13 2.27 9.44 -11.54
N THR A 14 0.98 9.13 -11.51
CA THR A 14 -0.05 9.96 -10.86
C THR A 14 -0.22 9.62 -9.38
N ARG A 15 0.47 8.59 -8.87
CA ARG A 15 0.27 8.01 -7.53
C ARG A 15 -1.18 7.59 -7.26
N ALA A 16 -1.94 7.32 -8.33
CA ALA A 16 -3.31 6.86 -8.24
C ALA A 16 -3.35 5.38 -7.86
N ARG A 17 -4.27 5.02 -6.98
CA ARG A 17 -4.51 3.62 -6.60
C ARG A 17 -5.60 2.96 -7.41
N ARG A 18 -6.38 3.76 -8.12
CA ARG A 18 -7.52 3.34 -8.93
C ARG A 18 -7.58 4.18 -10.19
N ILE A 19 -7.89 3.54 -11.32
CA ILE A 19 -8.12 4.20 -12.62
C ILE A 19 -9.49 3.78 -13.10
N PRO A 20 -10.43 4.72 -13.32
CA PRO A 20 -11.68 4.41 -13.99
C PRO A 20 -11.41 4.10 -15.46
N LEU A 21 -12.08 3.08 -15.98
CA LEU A 21 -12.23 2.85 -17.40
C LEU A 21 -13.52 3.53 -17.86
N ILE A 22 -13.38 4.39 -18.84
CA ILE A 22 -14.48 5.16 -19.42
C ILE A 22 -14.72 4.63 -20.83
N ASP A 23 -15.96 4.43 -21.18
CA ASP A 23 -16.41 4.09 -22.51
C ASP A 23 -17.54 5.03 -22.93
N MET A 24 -17.76 5.17 -24.23
CA MET A 24 -18.90 5.91 -24.77
C MET A 24 -20.10 5.00 -24.81
N ASP A 25 -21.20 5.45 -24.22
CA ASP A 25 -22.48 4.78 -24.35
C ASP A 25 -23.03 5.04 -25.77
N ASP A 26 -23.21 3.99 -26.54
CA ASP A 26 -23.62 4.06 -27.94
C ASP A 26 -25.02 4.65 -28.14
N GLU A 27 -25.90 4.55 -27.13
CA GLU A 27 -27.29 5.06 -27.21
C GLU A 27 -27.38 6.54 -26.83
N THR A 28 -26.61 6.94 -25.82
CA THR A 28 -26.71 8.32 -25.27
C THR A 28 -25.58 9.24 -25.71
N GLY A 29 -24.50 8.69 -26.29
CA GLY A 29 -23.28 9.42 -26.64
C GLY A 29 -22.54 10.01 -25.44
N ARG A 30 -22.82 9.51 -24.21
CA ARG A 30 -22.19 10.00 -22.98
C ARG A 30 -21.06 9.09 -22.52
N GLU A 31 -20.03 9.71 -21.94
CA GLU A 31 -18.99 8.97 -21.26
C GLU A 31 -19.53 8.30 -19.99
N THR A 32 -19.36 6.99 -19.86
CA THR A 32 -19.77 6.19 -18.72
C THR A 32 -18.60 5.44 -18.13
N VAL A 33 -18.58 5.30 -16.80
CA VAL A 33 -17.56 4.51 -16.11
C VAL A 33 -17.99 3.05 -16.14
N VAL A 34 -17.35 2.25 -16.97
CA VAL A 34 -17.68 0.81 -17.13
C VAL A 34 -16.96 -0.08 -16.11
N CYS A 35 -15.79 0.34 -15.63
CA CYS A 35 -15.01 -0.43 -14.67
C CYS A 35 -14.02 0.47 -13.90
N VAL A 36 -13.53 -0.04 -12.76
CA VAL A 36 -12.41 0.56 -12.02
C VAL A 36 -11.30 -0.46 -11.88
N ILE A 37 -10.13 -0.15 -12.44
CA ILE A 37 -8.91 -0.93 -12.24
C ILE A 37 -8.24 -0.46 -10.94
N THR A 38 -7.83 -1.40 -10.09
CA THR A 38 -7.13 -1.13 -8.83
C THR A 38 -5.76 -1.81 -8.83
N GLN A 39 -4.80 -1.26 -8.09
CA GLN A 39 -3.49 -1.89 -7.89
C GLN A 39 -3.62 -3.35 -7.41
N TYR A 40 -4.54 -3.61 -6.48
CA TYR A 40 -4.80 -4.97 -5.99
C TYR A 40 -5.24 -5.93 -7.11
N ARG A 41 -6.18 -5.51 -8.00
CA ARG A 41 -6.62 -6.34 -9.13
C ARG A 41 -5.50 -6.61 -10.11
N ILE A 42 -4.65 -5.62 -10.37
CA ILE A 42 -3.48 -5.78 -11.24
C ILE A 42 -2.53 -6.82 -10.65
N LEU A 43 -2.16 -6.69 -9.38
CA LEU A 43 -1.24 -7.62 -8.72
C LEU A 43 -1.84 -9.04 -8.65
N LYS A 44 -3.14 -9.16 -8.39
CA LYS A 44 -3.83 -10.45 -8.43
C LYS A 44 -3.75 -11.09 -9.83
N PHE A 45 -3.95 -10.30 -10.88
CA PHE A 45 -3.83 -10.77 -12.25
C PHE A 45 -2.39 -11.23 -12.58
N ILE A 46 -1.40 -10.44 -12.17
CA ILE A 46 0.02 -10.79 -12.36
C ILE A 46 0.37 -12.07 -11.59
N ALA A 47 -0.06 -12.19 -10.33
CA ALA A 47 0.20 -13.37 -9.50
C ALA A 47 -0.35 -14.66 -10.11
N VAL A 48 -1.55 -14.60 -10.71
CA VAL A 48 -2.19 -15.77 -11.34
C VAL A 48 -1.53 -16.13 -12.69
N ASN A 49 -1.08 -15.12 -13.45
CA ASN A 49 -0.57 -15.35 -14.80
C ASN A 49 0.97 -15.48 -14.88
N ASN A 50 1.69 -15.22 -13.79
CA ASN A 50 3.15 -15.25 -13.74
C ASN A 50 3.73 -16.51 -13.08
N GLU A 51 2.96 -17.60 -13.03
CA GLU A 51 3.41 -18.88 -12.46
C GLU A 51 4.70 -19.41 -13.14
N HIS A 52 4.98 -18.94 -14.35
CA HIS A 52 6.19 -19.32 -15.12
C HIS A 52 7.44 -18.48 -14.79
N ASN A 53 7.29 -17.31 -14.15
CA ASN A 53 8.43 -16.42 -13.86
C ASN A 53 8.92 -16.60 -12.40
N THR A 54 9.24 -17.85 -12.07
CA THR A 54 9.54 -18.29 -10.71
C THR A 54 10.84 -17.71 -10.12
N VAL A 55 11.76 -17.24 -10.93
CA VAL A 55 13.08 -16.76 -10.45
C VAL A 55 12.96 -15.41 -9.73
N LEU A 56 12.25 -14.44 -10.31
CA LEU A 56 12.05 -13.12 -9.69
C LEU A 56 11.22 -13.20 -8.41
N LEU A 57 10.23 -14.09 -8.38
CA LEU A 57 9.34 -14.23 -7.24
C LEU A 57 9.99 -14.95 -6.04
N LYS A 58 11.10 -15.68 -6.27
CA LYS A 58 11.81 -16.42 -5.22
C LYS A 58 12.88 -15.60 -4.49
N LYS A 59 13.18 -14.39 -4.94
CA LYS A 59 14.18 -13.54 -4.30
C LYS A 59 13.65 -12.98 -2.97
N PRO A 60 14.47 -12.94 -1.91
CA PRO A 60 14.14 -12.26 -0.66
C PRO A 60 13.93 -10.76 -0.89
N VAL A 61 13.08 -10.16 -0.08
CA VAL A 61 12.74 -8.72 -0.15
C VAL A 61 13.99 -7.85 -0.05
N ARG A 62 14.93 -8.21 0.83
CA ARG A 62 16.19 -7.49 1.01
C ARG A 62 17.03 -7.43 -0.26
N ASP A 63 17.07 -8.53 -1.04
CA ASP A 63 17.92 -8.66 -2.21
C ASP A 63 17.41 -7.84 -3.41
N ILE A 64 16.12 -7.55 -3.42
CA ILE A 64 15.46 -6.79 -4.49
C ILE A 64 15.21 -5.32 -4.12
N GLY A 65 15.57 -4.91 -2.89
CA GLY A 65 15.37 -3.54 -2.42
C GLY A 65 13.91 -3.08 -2.42
N LEU A 66 12.96 -4.03 -2.26
CA LEU A 66 11.53 -3.75 -2.35
C LEU A 66 11.02 -3.04 -1.11
N GLY A 67 10.45 -1.86 -1.27
CA GLY A 67 9.82 -1.08 -0.20
C GLY A 67 10.57 0.20 0.15
N THR A 68 10.18 0.80 1.26
CA THR A 68 10.77 2.02 1.83
C THR A 68 11.38 1.69 3.19
N TYR A 69 12.66 2.01 3.39
CA TYR A 69 13.43 1.67 4.59
C TYR A 69 14.05 2.90 5.28
N SER A 70 13.94 4.07 4.71
CA SER A 70 14.48 5.32 5.24
C SER A 70 13.39 6.37 5.43
N ASN A 71 13.59 7.27 6.39
CA ASN A 71 12.66 8.37 6.67
C ASN A 71 11.21 7.90 6.88
N LEU A 72 11.04 6.77 7.57
CA LEU A 72 9.73 6.23 7.88
C LEU A 72 9.00 7.17 8.85
N ALA A 73 7.84 7.66 8.42
CA ALA A 73 6.95 8.40 9.30
C ALA A 73 6.30 7.43 10.28
N THR A 74 6.47 7.64 11.57
CA THR A 74 5.88 6.84 12.65
C THR A 74 5.14 7.72 13.63
N ALA A 75 4.19 7.15 14.37
CA ALA A 75 3.47 7.83 15.44
C ALA A 75 3.33 6.88 16.64
N ARG A 76 2.85 7.43 17.76
CA ARG A 76 2.55 6.70 18.99
C ARG A 76 1.05 6.63 19.21
N MET A 77 0.60 5.67 20.01
CA MET A 77 -0.82 5.57 20.42
C MET A 77 -1.34 6.85 21.07
N THR A 78 -0.46 7.60 21.75
CA THR A 78 -0.78 8.85 22.48
C THR A 78 -0.81 10.08 21.59
N ASP A 79 -0.33 10.00 20.35
CA ASP A 79 -0.35 11.13 19.43
C ASP A 79 -1.79 11.40 18.97
N THR A 80 -2.10 12.64 18.59
CA THR A 80 -3.45 13.01 18.15
C THR A 80 -3.72 12.55 16.72
N VAL A 81 -5.00 12.29 16.41
CA VAL A 81 -5.44 12.01 15.04
C VAL A 81 -5.06 13.17 14.12
N LEU A 82 -5.22 14.42 14.56
CA LEU A 82 -4.86 15.60 13.79
C LEU A 82 -3.37 15.62 13.42
N SER A 83 -2.49 15.25 14.34
CA SER A 83 -1.04 15.16 14.04
C SER A 83 -0.73 14.09 13.00
N ALA A 84 -1.43 12.96 13.07
CA ALA A 84 -1.31 11.91 12.04
C ALA A 84 -1.80 12.37 10.67
N VAL A 85 -2.93 13.10 10.60
CA VAL A 85 -3.44 13.70 9.37
C VAL A 85 -2.41 14.65 8.75
N HIS A 86 -1.84 15.56 9.55
CA HIS A 86 -0.80 16.47 9.07
C HIS A 86 0.43 15.73 8.54
N MET A 87 0.85 14.66 9.22
CA MET A 87 1.96 13.81 8.78
C MET A 87 1.64 13.12 7.45
N MET A 88 0.41 12.57 7.30
CA MET A 88 -0.03 11.96 6.05
C MET A 88 0.00 12.94 4.87
N VAL A 89 -0.49 14.16 5.07
CA VAL A 89 -0.48 15.20 4.04
C VAL A 89 0.94 15.64 3.71
N LYS A 90 1.75 15.93 4.72
CA LYS A 90 3.14 16.39 4.55
C LYS A 90 3.99 15.39 3.76
N HIS A 91 3.86 14.11 4.07
CA HIS A 91 4.66 13.05 3.42
C HIS A 91 3.94 12.40 2.24
N ASN A 92 2.71 12.82 1.93
CA ASN A 92 1.86 12.23 0.89
C ASN A 92 1.72 10.70 1.04
N ILE A 93 1.46 10.26 2.26
CA ILE A 93 1.26 8.87 2.65
C ILE A 93 -0.16 8.68 3.17
N SER A 94 -0.64 7.44 3.23
CA SER A 94 -1.99 7.12 3.71
C SER A 94 -1.98 6.10 4.85
N CYS A 95 -0.81 5.90 5.43
CA CYS A 95 -0.60 4.96 6.51
C CYS A 95 0.63 5.38 7.31
N ILE A 96 0.52 5.23 8.62
CA ILE A 96 1.57 5.51 9.58
C ILE A 96 1.67 4.31 10.52
N PRO A 97 2.81 3.61 10.58
CA PRO A 97 3.06 2.62 11.63
C PRO A 97 3.05 3.27 13.01
N ILE A 98 2.37 2.63 13.94
CA ILE A 98 2.33 3.04 15.34
C ILE A 98 3.34 2.18 16.09
N VAL A 99 4.29 2.84 16.71
CA VAL A 99 5.40 2.16 17.41
C VAL A 99 5.44 2.54 18.88
N ASP A 100 6.02 1.65 19.68
CA ASP A 100 6.34 1.94 21.07
C ASP A 100 7.66 2.76 21.21
N LYS A 101 8.08 3.01 22.44
CA LYS A 101 9.33 3.73 22.74
C LYS A 101 10.61 2.98 22.32
N HIS A 102 10.50 1.69 22.03
CA HIS A 102 11.61 0.81 21.63
C HIS A 102 11.62 0.55 20.14
N GLY A 103 10.62 1.05 19.40
CA GLY A 103 10.47 0.87 17.95
C GLY A 103 9.67 -0.37 17.54
N HIS A 104 9.10 -1.13 18.50
CA HIS A 104 8.24 -2.26 18.16
C HIS A 104 6.92 -1.78 17.55
N VAL A 105 6.47 -2.46 16.52
CA VAL A 105 5.21 -2.14 15.83
C VAL A 105 4.04 -2.61 16.67
N LEU A 106 3.19 -1.65 17.08
CA LEU A 106 1.98 -1.92 17.86
C LEU A 106 0.74 -2.00 16.97
N ASN A 107 0.64 -1.12 15.99
CA ASN A 107 -0.49 -1.02 15.08
C ASN A 107 -0.11 -0.22 13.83
N VAL A 108 -1.08 -0.02 12.96
CA VAL A 108 -0.99 0.81 11.76
C VAL A 108 -2.20 1.74 11.73
N PHE A 109 -1.98 3.04 11.61
CA PHE A 109 -3.03 4.02 11.44
C PHE A 109 -3.18 4.37 9.96
N GLU A 110 -4.34 4.14 9.39
CA GLU A 110 -4.62 4.34 7.97
C GLU A 110 -5.56 5.54 7.75
N ALA A 111 -5.53 6.11 6.56
CA ALA A 111 -6.41 7.22 6.20
C ALA A 111 -7.91 6.87 6.34
N VAL A 112 -8.28 5.60 6.25
CA VAL A 112 -9.66 5.14 6.48
C VAL A 112 -10.08 5.25 7.93
N ASP A 113 -9.16 5.21 8.89
CA ASP A 113 -9.44 5.33 10.33
C ASP A 113 -9.86 6.74 10.74
N ILE A 114 -9.62 7.72 9.87
CA ILE A 114 -10.04 9.11 10.09
C ILE A 114 -11.56 9.27 9.87
N ILE A 115 -12.14 8.43 9.00
CA ILE A 115 -13.56 8.57 8.60
C ILE A 115 -14.52 8.53 9.83
N PRO A 116 -14.38 7.58 10.77
CA PRO A 116 -15.21 7.57 11.98
C PRO A 116 -15.03 8.80 12.87
N CYS A 117 -13.86 9.46 12.78
CA CYS A 117 -13.53 10.64 13.59
C CYS A 117 -14.16 11.94 13.06
N ILE A 118 -14.57 11.95 11.78
CA ILE A 118 -15.19 13.14 11.13
C ILE A 118 -16.64 12.88 10.70
N LYS A 119 -17.19 11.72 11.07
CA LYS A 119 -18.55 11.33 10.69
C LYS A 119 -19.57 12.31 11.30
N GLY A 120 -20.47 12.79 10.47
CA GLY A 120 -21.52 13.75 10.88
C GLY A 120 -21.07 15.22 10.94
N GLY A 121 -19.88 15.55 10.41
CA GLY A 121 -19.36 16.92 10.38
C GLY A 121 -18.83 17.43 11.73
N VAL A 122 -18.64 16.53 12.69
CA VAL A 122 -18.04 16.84 14.01
C VAL A 122 -16.54 16.51 13.93
N TYR A 123 -15.69 17.47 14.20
CA TYR A 123 -14.24 17.37 14.10
C TYR A 123 -13.53 17.27 15.45
N ASP A 124 -14.26 17.30 16.56
CA ASP A 124 -13.72 17.25 17.93
C ASP A 124 -12.94 15.98 18.22
N ASP A 125 -13.21 14.92 17.49
CA ASP A 125 -12.50 13.65 17.61
C ASP A 125 -11.09 13.66 16.98
N LEU A 126 -10.73 14.71 16.22
CA LEU A 126 -9.39 14.85 15.65
C LEU A 126 -8.34 15.19 16.74
N ASP A 127 -8.77 15.78 17.85
CA ASP A 127 -7.90 16.06 19.01
C ASP A 127 -7.72 14.84 19.92
N LYS A 128 -8.53 13.79 19.73
CA LYS A 128 -8.37 12.52 20.45
C LYS A 128 -7.12 11.77 20.01
N THR A 129 -6.72 10.81 20.82
CA THR A 129 -5.54 10.00 20.54
C THR A 129 -5.78 9.03 19.38
N ILE A 130 -4.69 8.63 18.72
CA ILE A 130 -4.71 7.56 17.71
C ILE A 130 -5.27 6.27 18.33
N GLY A 131 -4.92 5.98 19.60
CA GLY A 131 -5.46 4.84 20.33
C GLY A 131 -6.98 4.86 20.40
N ASP A 132 -7.59 6.00 20.75
CA ASP A 132 -9.05 6.16 20.79
C ASP A 132 -9.69 5.96 19.41
N ALA A 133 -9.04 6.46 18.37
CA ALA A 133 -9.52 6.30 16.99
C ALA A 133 -9.49 4.84 16.54
N LEU A 134 -8.43 4.11 16.85
CA LEU A 134 -8.29 2.69 16.54
C LEU A 134 -9.34 1.82 17.25
N CYS A 135 -9.78 2.20 18.44
CA CYS A 135 -10.89 1.53 19.14
C CYS A 135 -12.25 1.65 18.42
N LYS A 136 -12.37 2.57 17.46
CA LYS A 136 -13.59 2.71 16.64
C LYS A 136 -13.62 1.78 15.41
N ARG A 137 -12.57 1.02 15.18
CA ARG A 137 -12.56 0.04 14.10
C ARG A 137 -13.60 -1.04 14.34
N PRO A 138 -14.25 -1.54 13.28
CA PRO A 138 -15.07 -2.76 13.37
C PRO A 138 -14.25 -3.95 13.86
N ASP A 139 -14.90 -4.88 14.56
CA ASP A 139 -14.24 -6.09 15.11
C ASP A 139 -13.64 -7.00 14.03
N ASP A 140 -14.17 -6.94 12.81
CA ASP A 140 -13.68 -7.67 11.64
C ASP A 140 -12.59 -6.94 10.86
N SER A 141 -12.09 -5.82 11.37
CA SER A 141 -11.00 -5.07 10.73
C SER A 141 -9.75 -5.93 10.60
N PRO A 142 -9.08 -5.93 9.44
CA PRO A 142 -7.85 -6.67 9.28
C PRO A 142 -6.79 -6.15 10.27
N GLY A 143 -6.08 -7.09 10.90
CA GLY A 143 -4.94 -6.76 11.75
C GLY A 143 -3.74 -6.22 10.96
N ILE A 144 -2.62 -6.08 11.65
CA ILE A 144 -1.35 -5.75 11.02
C ILE A 144 -0.84 -6.97 10.26
N TYR A 145 -0.41 -6.75 9.03
CA TYR A 145 0.32 -7.75 8.27
C TYR A 145 1.78 -7.32 8.16
N SER A 146 2.64 -8.14 8.70
CA SER A 146 4.09 -7.94 8.68
C SER A 146 4.80 -8.98 7.83
N CYS A 147 6.02 -8.67 7.45
CA CYS A 147 6.94 -9.60 6.80
C CYS A 147 8.36 -9.33 7.31
N SER A 148 9.23 -10.33 7.12
CA SER A 148 10.66 -10.21 7.34
C SER A 148 11.36 -9.73 6.05
N PRO A 149 12.53 -9.09 6.13
CA PRO A 149 13.39 -8.84 4.94
C PRO A 149 13.77 -10.11 4.19
N ASP A 150 13.75 -11.26 4.88
CA ASP A 150 14.07 -12.57 4.34
C ASP A 150 12.91 -13.25 3.63
N ASP A 151 11.70 -12.71 3.79
CA ASP A 151 10.53 -13.24 3.11
C ASP A 151 10.68 -13.05 1.60
N ARG A 152 10.22 -14.06 0.88
CA ARG A 152 10.27 -14.08 -0.57
C ARG A 152 9.06 -13.33 -1.15
N LEU A 153 9.25 -12.79 -2.34
CA LEU A 153 8.18 -12.04 -3.00
C LEU A 153 6.93 -12.90 -3.27
N ASP A 154 7.08 -14.22 -3.52
CA ASP A 154 5.95 -15.13 -3.69
C ASP A 154 5.10 -15.27 -2.41
N SER A 155 5.72 -15.35 -1.23
CA SER A 155 4.99 -15.39 0.05
C SER A 155 4.28 -14.07 0.34
N ILE A 156 4.88 -12.94 -0.04
CA ILE A 156 4.27 -11.61 0.04
C ILE A 156 3.02 -11.53 -0.85
N PHE A 157 3.11 -12.00 -2.09
CA PHE A 157 1.97 -12.07 -3.00
C PHE A 157 0.84 -12.94 -2.42
N GLU A 158 1.18 -14.07 -1.84
CA GLU A 158 0.19 -14.95 -1.20
C GLU A 158 -0.51 -14.26 -0.02
N THR A 159 0.25 -13.57 0.83
CA THR A 159 -0.28 -12.80 1.95
C THR A 159 -1.23 -11.71 1.47
N LEU A 160 -0.82 -10.92 0.47
CA LEU A 160 -1.66 -9.88 -0.12
C LEU A 160 -2.95 -10.46 -0.74
N ARG A 161 -2.85 -11.60 -1.41
CA ARG A 161 -4.00 -12.27 -2.02
C ARG A 161 -5.03 -12.74 -0.99
N LYS A 162 -4.57 -13.28 0.14
CA LYS A 162 -5.42 -13.80 1.21
C LYS A 162 -6.03 -12.69 2.06
N SER A 163 -5.22 -11.68 2.42
CA SER A 163 -5.59 -10.67 3.41
C SER A 163 -6.24 -9.41 2.84
N ARG A 164 -6.12 -9.18 1.53
CA ARG A 164 -6.59 -7.96 0.84
C ARG A 164 -6.01 -6.65 1.41
N VAL A 165 -4.91 -6.71 2.13
CA VAL A 165 -4.23 -5.51 2.65
C VAL A 165 -3.51 -4.77 1.52
N HIS A 166 -3.26 -3.48 1.75
CA HIS A 166 -2.63 -2.61 0.77
C HIS A 166 -1.14 -2.40 1.01
N ARG A 167 -0.63 -2.95 2.12
CA ARG A 167 0.78 -2.84 2.53
C ARG A 167 1.15 -3.90 3.54
N LEU A 168 2.44 -4.13 3.66
CA LEU A 168 3.06 -4.97 4.68
C LEU A 168 4.06 -4.12 5.47
N ILE A 169 4.13 -4.35 6.76
CA ILE A 169 5.11 -3.73 7.63
C ILE A 169 6.31 -4.66 7.71
N VAL A 170 7.48 -4.18 7.32
CA VAL A 170 8.71 -4.95 7.43
C VAL A 170 9.28 -4.78 8.82
N VAL A 171 9.46 -5.90 9.51
CA VAL A 171 9.97 -5.93 10.88
C VAL A 171 11.22 -6.81 10.97
N ASP A 172 12.09 -6.52 11.94
CA ASP A 172 13.20 -7.39 12.30
C ASP A 172 12.76 -8.53 13.24
N ASP A 173 13.71 -9.35 13.67
CA ASP A 173 13.47 -10.49 14.56
C ASP A 173 12.95 -10.08 15.94
N GLU A 174 13.14 -8.82 16.34
CA GLU A 174 12.60 -8.25 17.57
C GLU A 174 11.25 -7.54 17.38
N SER A 175 10.62 -7.67 16.19
CA SER A 175 9.37 -6.99 15.81
C SER A 175 9.48 -5.46 15.76
N LYS A 176 10.68 -4.91 15.59
CA LYS A 176 10.91 -3.49 15.37
C LYS A 176 10.68 -3.11 13.90
N LEU A 177 10.14 -1.92 13.70
CA LEU A 177 9.91 -1.39 12.37
C LEU A 177 11.22 -1.14 11.64
N ILE A 178 11.40 -1.76 10.47
CA ILE A 178 12.54 -1.50 9.58
C ILE A 178 12.12 -1.02 8.19
N GLY A 179 10.88 -1.25 7.77
CA GLY A 179 10.43 -0.84 6.45
C GLY A 179 8.93 -0.96 6.23
N ILE A 180 8.49 -0.52 5.07
CA ILE A 180 7.10 -0.65 4.60
C ILE A 180 7.13 -1.03 3.13
N ILE A 181 6.34 -2.05 2.76
CA ILE A 181 6.12 -2.46 1.37
C ILE A 181 4.67 -2.16 1.01
N SER A 182 4.46 -1.36 -0.03
CA SER A 182 3.14 -1.04 -0.57
C SER A 182 2.87 -1.79 -1.88
N LEU A 183 1.60 -1.86 -2.30
CA LEU A 183 1.25 -2.40 -3.63
C LEU A 183 1.92 -1.63 -4.76
N SER A 184 2.16 -0.31 -4.59
CA SER A 184 2.88 0.51 -5.57
C SER A 184 4.33 0.08 -5.75
N ASP A 185 5.00 -0.30 -4.66
CA ASP A 185 6.40 -0.77 -4.71
C ASP A 185 6.48 -2.08 -5.47
N ILE A 186 5.55 -3.00 -5.20
CA ILE A 186 5.48 -4.29 -5.88
C ILE A 186 5.17 -4.11 -7.38
N ILE A 187 4.20 -3.25 -7.73
CA ILE A 187 3.89 -2.96 -9.13
C ILE A 187 5.11 -2.37 -9.84
N ARG A 188 5.80 -1.42 -9.20
CA ARG A 188 7.02 -0.82 -9.76
C ARG A 188 8.07 -1.89 -10.03
N TYR A 189 8.37 -2.72 -9.04
CA TYR A 189 9.34 -3.80 -9.19
C TYR A 189 8.98 -4.74 -10.34
N VAL A 190 7.75 -5.25 -10.39
CA VAL A 190 7.32 -6.21 -11.42
C VAL A 190 7.32 -5.59 -12.82
N LEU A 191 7.06 -4.29 -12.96
CA LEU A 191 7.09 -3.62 -14.27
C LEU A 191 8.50 -3.36 -14.78
N PHE A 192 9.40 -2.97 -13.88
CA PHE A 192 10.74 -2.47 -14.26
C PHE A 192 11.86 -3.46 -14.01
N ALA A 193 11.62 -4.56 -13.28
CA ALA A 193 12.62 -5.62 -13.08
C ALA A 193 13.12 -6.29 -14.38
N GLY A 194 12.39 -6.13 -15.49
CA GLY A 194 12.84 -6.60 -16.82
C GLY A 194 13.50 -5.51 -17.67
N GLU A 195 13.41 -4.23 -17.29
CA GLU A 195 13.99 -3.12 -18.07
C GLU A 195 15.44 -2.81 -17.68
N GLU A 196 15.84 -3.17 -16.45
CA GLU A 196 17.23 -3.02 -15.98
C GLU A 196 18.18 -4.04 -16.63
N GLU A 197 17.68 -5.18 -17.09
CA GLU A 197 18.47 -6.17 -17.85
C GLU A 197 18.71 -5.74 -19.31
N ASP A 198 17.88 -4.84 -19.88
CA ASP A 198 17.98 -4.40 -21.28
C ASP A 198 18.69 -3.02 -21.45
N GLY A 199 19.23 -2.44 -20.40
CA GLY A 199 20.18 -1.30 -20.48
C GLY A 199 19.59 0.01 -21.01
N ASN A 200 18.29 0.27 -20.85
CA ASN A 200 17.68 1.51 -21.32
C ASN A 200 17.18 2.38 -20.14
N SER A 201 18.03 3.30 -19.70
CA SER A 201 17.73 4.36 -18.75
C SER A 201 16.66 5.29 -19.32
N LEU A 202 15.60 5.49 -18.59
CA LEU A 202 14.61 6.52 -18.86
C LEU A 202 15.11 7.85 -18.32
N ASP A 203 15.54 8.74 -19.20
CA ASP A 203 15.57 10.21 -19.02
C ASP A 203 14.14 10.79 -18.99
#